data_0a15e54aa2af3c369e20c8376ef17eac
#
_entry.id   0a15e54aa2af3c369e20c8376ef17eac
#
_cell.length_a   1.000
_cell.length_b   1.000
_cell.length_c   1.000
_cell.angle_alpha   90.00
_cell.angle_beta   90.00
_cell.angle_gamma   90.00
#
_symmetry.space_group_name_H-M   'P 1'
#
loop_
_entity.id
_entity.type
_entity.pdbx_description
1 polymer ?
#
loop_
_entity_poly.entity_id
_entity_poly.type
_entity_poly.pdbx_seq_one_letter_code
_entity_poly.pdbx_strand_id
1 'polypeptide(L)'
;LLDGWMNMLGLGSGIPSHARLQIRGIEVHMDGRRVCYQVYKRPWVDYFLRKVASWYHVVIFTASIKEYADPVINWLDGGQGLISGRLFRDSCTLRNGSYLKNLEIVEEDLSRVCLIDNSPISYLLQEANGIPVEGWTHDPNDEALLDLLPVLDGLRYASDVRHILGLRGF
;
A
#
# COMPACT_ATOMS: atom_id res chain seq x y z
N LEU A 1 0.59 0.87 1.70
CA LEU A 1 -0.64 0.42 1.04
C LEU A 1 -0.96 -1.05 1.34
N LEU A 2 0.02 -1.96 1.25
CA LEU A 2 -0.17 -3.37 1.56
C LEU A 2 -0.41 -3.64 3.04
N ASP A 3 0.21 -2.89 3.95
CA ASP A 3 0.12 -3.15 5.39
C ASP A 3 -1.31 -2.97 5.92
N GLY A 4 -2.06 -2.00 5.40
CA GLY A 4 -3.48 -1.84 5.72
C GLY A 4 -4.36 -2.99 5.17
N TRP A 5 -3.87 -3.72 4.18
CA TRP A 5 -4.57 -4.85 3.58
C TRP A 5 -4.13 -6.19 4.14
N MET A 6 -2.95 -6.23 4.76
CA MET A 6 -2.33 -7.44 5.27
C MET A 6 -2.61 -7.70 6.76
N ASN A 7 -3.04 -6.68 7.50
CA ASN A 7 -3.49 -6.84 8.89
C ASN A 7 -4.83 -7.57 9.03
N MET A 8 -5.34 -8.12 7.92
CA MET A 8 -6.68 -8.71 7.88
C MET A 8 -6.66 -10.20 7.66
N LEU A 9 -5.91 -10.88 8.48
CA LEU A 9 -6.11 -12.29 8.73
C LEU A 9 -7.26 -12.49 9.74
N GLY A 10 -8.41 -11.87 9.43
CA GLY A 10 -9.65 -12.19 10.09
C GLY A 10 -10.17 -13.49 9.53
N LEU A 11 -10.07 -14.56 10.30
CA LEU A 11 -10.92 -15.75 10.17
C LEU A 11 -12.38 -15.32 10.38
N GLY A 12 -12.92 -14.53 9.44
CA GLY A 12 -14.27 -13.99 9.50
C GLY A 12 -15.23 -14.85 8.72
N SER A 13 -15.89 -15.75 9.40
CA SER A 13 -17.17 -16.29 8.96
C SER A 13 -18.17 -15.13 8.87
N GLY A 14 -18.64 -14.78 7.67
CA GLY A 14 -19.80 -13.94 7.53
C GLY A 14 -19.66 -12.67 6.68
N ILE A 15 -19.10 -12.77 5.47
CA ILE A 15 -19.31 -11.72 4.47
C ILE A 15 -20.73 -11.86 3.92
N PRO A 16 -21.54 -10.78 3.88
CA PRO A 16 -22.86 -10.84 3.25
C PRO A 16 -22.75 -11.33 1.80
N SER A 17 -23.63 -12.20 1.39
CA SER A 17 -23.63 -12.89 0.09
C SER A 17 -23.70 -11.98 -1.15
N HIS A 18 -23.86 -10.66 -0.96
CA HIS A 18 -23.92 -9.65 -2.01
C HIS A 18 -22.72 -8.70 -2.04
N ALA A 19 -21.74 -8.86 -1.17
CA ALA A 19 -20.50 -8.09 -1.23
C ALA A 19 -19.63 -8.58 -2.38
N ARG A 20 -19.51 -7.80 -3.46
CA ARG A 20 -18.72 -8.14 -4.65
C ARG A 20 -17.23 -7.83 -4.45
N LEU A 21 -16.64 -8.29 -3.36
CA LEU A 21 -15.20 -8.18 -3.13
C LEU A 21 -14.47 -9.27 -3.90
N GLN A 22 -13.35 -8.91 -4.52
CA GLN A 22 -12.45 -9.90 -5.09
C GLN A 22 -11.64 -10.54 -3.98
N ILE A 23 -11.72 -11.86 -3.91
CA ILE A 23 -11.06 -12.68 -2.88
C ILE A 23 -10.18 -13.70 -3.57
N ARG A 24 -8.98 -13.92 -3.04
CA ARG A 24 -8.08 -14.98 -3.49
C ARG A 24 -7.44 -15.70 -2.31
N GLY A 25 -7.40 -17.02 -2.39
CA GLY A 25 -6.55 -17.84 -1.52
C GLY A 25 -5.10 -17.75 -1.99
N ILE A 26 -4.22 -17.36 -1.07
CA ILE A 26 -2.78 -17.29 -1.32
C ILE A 26 -2.10 -18.28 -0.40
N GLU A 27 -1.36 -19.22 -1.01
CA GLU A 27 -0.58 -20.21 -0.30
C GLU A 27 0.82 -19.67 -0.04
N VAL A 28 1.23 -19.69 1.22
CA VAL A 28 2.54 -19.23 1.65
C VAL A 28 3.29 -20.40 2.30
N HIS A 29 4.49 -20.61 1.84
CA HIS A 29 5.39 -21.62 2.39
C HIS A 29 6.39 -20.96 3.35
N MET A 30 6.28 -21.26 4.65
CA MET A 30 7.16 -20.75 5.69
C MET A 30 7.54 -21.87 6.64
N ASP A 31 8.82 -21.98 6.96
CA ASP A 31 9.37 -22.95 7.93
C ASP A 31 8.88 -24.39 7.68
N GLY A 32 8.81 -24.80 6.42
CA GLY A 32 8.35 -26.13 6.01
C GLY A 32 6.84 -26.37 6.17
N ARG A 33 6.07 -25.31 6.45
CA ARG A 33 4.62 -25.36 6.58
C ARG A 33 3.95 -24.61 5.44
N ARG A 34 2.79 -25.12 5.02
CA ARG A 34 1.88 -24.44 4.10
C ARG A 34 0.81 -23.71 4.90
N VAL A 35 0.68 -22.42 4.67
CA VAL A 35 -0.42 -21.62 5.24
C VAL A 35 -1.18 -20.97 4.09
N CYS A 36 -2.51 -21.15 4.08
CA CYS A 36 -3.36 -20.52 3.09
C CYS A 36 -4.04 -19.30 3.70
N TYR A 37 -3.85 -18.13 3.07
CA TYR A 37 -4.47 -16.87 3.48
C TYR A 37 -5.55 -16.48 2.49
N GLN A 38 -6.69 -16.02 2.98
CA GLN A 38 -7.68 -15.36 2.14
C GLN A 38 -7.35 -13.87 2.06
N VAL A 39 -7.10 -13.38 0.86
CA VAL A 39 -6.73 -11.99 0.60
C VAL A 39 -7.87 -11.32 -0.16
N TYR A 40 -8.27 -10.15 0.33
CA TYR A 40 -9.35 -9.34 -0.23
C TYR A 40 -8.74 -8.13 -0.93
N LYS A 41 -9.21 -7.83 -2.13
CA LYS A 41 -8.86 -6.57 -2.80
C LYS A 41 -9.78 -5.44 -2.31
N ARG A 42 -9.15 -4.34 -1.89
CA ARG A 42 -9.87 -3.10 -1.61
C ARG A 42 -10.58 -2.60 -2.87
N PRO A 43 -11.80 -2.06 -2.75
CA PRO A 43 -12.50 -1.48 -3.89
C PRO A 43 -11.61 -0.48 -4.65
N TRP A 44 -11.71 -0.48 -5.98
CA TRP A 44 -11.01 0.41 -6.90
C TRP A 44 -9.49 0.24 -6.99
N VAL A 45 -8.89 -0.72 -6.29
CA VAL A 45 -7.42 -0.87 -6.29
C VAL A 45 -6.84 -1.12 -7.68
N ASP A 46 -7.48 -1.91 -8.52
CA ASP A 46 -6.98 -2.20 -9.87
C ASP A 46 -7.03 -0.94 -10.75
N TYR A 47 -8.10 -0.17 -10.64
CA TYR A 47 -8.21 1.12 -11.32
C TYR A 47 -7.19 2.13 -10.79
N PHE A 48 -7.07 2.23 -9.47
CA PHE A 48 -6.10 3.10 -8.79
C PHE A 48 -4.66 2.81 -9.25
N LEU A 49 -4.24 1.55 -9.22
CA LEU A 49 -2.89 1.17 -9.63
C LEU A 49 -2.61 1.50 -11.09
N ARG A 50 -3.55 1.24 -12.00
CA ARG A 50 -3.39 1.63 -13.41
C ARG A 50 -3.24 3.14 -13.57
N LYS A 51 -4.02 3.93 -12.84
CA LYS A 51 -3.93 5.39 -12.90
C LYS A 51 -2.60 5.90 -12.35
N VAL A 52 -2.23 5.52 -11.15
CA VAL A 52 -1.00 6.01 -10.52
C VAL A 52 0.25 5.50 -11.24
N ALA A 53 0.23 4.31 -11.80
CA ALA A 53 1.34 3.79 -12.60
C ALA A 53 1.52 4.56 -13.93
N SER A 54 0.47 5.18 -14.46
CA SER A 54 0.58 6.06 -15.62
C SER A 54 1.20 7.43 -15.28
N TRP A 55 1.29 7.78 -14.00
CA TRP A 55 1.79 9.06 -13.51
C TRP A 55 3.13 8.94 -12.76
N TYR A 56 3.36 7.82 -12.08
CA TYR A 56 4.45 7.61 -11.15
C TYR A 56 5.14 6.26 -11.36
N HIS A 57 6.38 6.20 -10.92
CA HIS A 57 6.99 4.91 -10.62
C HIS A 57 6.40 4.39 -9.30
N VAL A 58 5.64 3.30 -9.39
CA VAL A 58 4.96 2.72 -8.23
C VAL A 58 5.87 1.71 -7.55
N VAL A 59 6.20 1.97 -6.30
CA VAL A 59 6.97 1.05 -5.46
C VAL A 59 6.08 0.56 -4.32
N ILE A 60 6.01 -0.73 -4.13
CA ILE A 60 5.35 -1.32 -2.97
C ILE A 60 6.36 -1.40 -1.83
N PHE A 61 6.05 -0.74 -0.71
CA PHE A 61 6.86 -0.80 0.49
C PHE A 61 6.03 -1.36 1.64
N THR A 62 6.36 -2.54 2.10
CA THR A 62 5.58 -3.27 3.12
C THR A 62 6.44 -3.74 4.29
N ALA A 63 5.88 -3.71 5.49
CA ALA A 63 6.47 -4.36 6.66
C ALA A 63 6.26 -5.88 6.69
N SER A 64 5.62 -6.44 5.69
CA SER A 64 5.47 -7.87 5.56
C SER A 64 6.70 -8.55 4.99
N ILE A 65 6.81 -9.84 5.28
CA ILE A 65 7.85 -10.70 4.71
C ILE A 65 7.56 -10.97 3.23
N LYS A 66 8.62 -11.16 2.47
CA LYS A 66 8.57 -11.36 1.02
C LYS A 66 7.70 -12.55 0.62
N GLU A 67 7.80 -13.66 1.32
CA GLU A 67 7.10 -14.92 1.03
C GLU A 67 5.58 -14.74 1.00
N TYR A 68 5.07 -13.83 1.83
CA TYR A 68 3.65 -13.47 1.84
C TYR A 68 3.33 -12.35 0.84
N ALA A 69 4.15 -11.31 0.79
CA ALA A 69 3.86 -10.12 0.02
C ALA A 69 3.95 -10.34 -1.49
N ASP A 70 4.96 -11.07 -1.98
CA ASP A 70 5.16 -11.29 -3.41
C ASP A 70 3.94 -11.88 -4.13
N PRO A 71 3.30 -12.95 -3.63
CA PRO A 71 2.09 -13.47 -4.27
C PRO A 71 0.93 -12.47 -4.32
N VAL A 72 0.78 -11.65 -3.27
CA VAL A 72 -0.23 -10.59 -3.23
C VAL A 72 0.07 -9.52 -4.26
N ILE A 73 1.33 -9.07 -4.34
CA ILE A 73 1.77 -8.06 -5.31
C ILE A 73 1.59 -8.57 -6.74
N ASN A 74 1.93 -9.84 -7.00
CA ASN A 74 1.71 -10.46 -8.30
C ASN A 74 0.23 -10.43 -8.70
N TRP A 75 -0.65 -10.71 -7.76
CA TRP A 75 -2.08 -10.63 -8.01
C TRP A 75 -2.56 -9.20 -8.30
N LEU A 76 -2.02 -8.21 -7.57
CA LEU A 76 -2.33 -6.80 -7.80
C LEU A 76 -1.82 -6.32 -9.16
N ASP A 77 -0.62 -6.70 -9.55
CA ASP A 77 -0.02 -6.32 -10.83
C ASP A 77 -0.71 -7.01 -12.02
N GLY A 78 -1.14 -8.23 -11.83
CA GLY A 78 -1.80 -9.02 -12.88
C GLY A 78 -0.98 -9.21 -14.15
N GLY A 79 0.36 -9.14 -14.07
CA GLY A 79 1.26 -9.23 -15.20
C GLY A 79 1.29 -7.98 -16.09
N GLN A 80 0.75 -6.86 -15.64
CA GLN A 80 0.66 -5.61 -16.40
C GLN A 80 1.91 -4.73 -16.31
N GLY A 81 2.85 -5.05 -15.40
CA GLY A 81 4.07 -4.26 -15.20
C GLY A 81 3.81 -2.89 -14.57
N LEU A 82 2.79 -2.79 -13.72
CA LEU A 82 2.40 -1.54 -13.05
C LEU A 82 3.34 -1.18 -11.90
N ILE A 83 3.96 -2.17 -11.28
CA ILE A 83 4.78 -2.04 -10.08
C ILE A 83 6.24 -2.07 -10.47
N SER A 84 6.94 -0.96 -10.23
CA SER A 84 8.34 -0.75 -10.60
C SER A 84 9.34 -1.32 -9.59
N GLY A 85 8.93 -1.52 -8.35
CA GLY A 85 9.79 -2.03 -7.29
C GLY A 85 9.02 -2.57 -6.10
N ARG A 86 9.71 -3.41 -5.30
CA ARG A 86 9.14 -4.05 -4.11
C ARG A 86 10.14 -4.01 -2.98
N LEU A 87 9.75 -3.46 -1.85
CA LEU A 87 10.52 -3.43 -0.61
C LEU A 87 9.72 -4.12 0.49
N PHE A 88 10.38 -4.99 1.22
CA PHE A 88 9.75 -5.83 2.23
C PHE A 88 10.24 -5.45 3.64
N ARG A 89 9.92 -6.27 4.63
CA ARG A 89 10.29 -6.03 6.03
C ARG A 89 11.79 -5.79 6.24
N ASP A 90 12.63 -6.50 5.53
CA ASP A 90 14.08 -6.36 5.60
C ASP A 90 14.61 -4.99 5.13
N SER A 91 13.81 -4.25 4.37
CA SER A 91 14.10 -2.87 3.96
C SER A 91 13.53 -1.82 4.93
N CYS A 92 12.73 -2.22 5.92
CA CYS A 92 12.21 -1.33 6.95
C CYS A 92 13.28 -1.01 8.00
N THR A 93 13.18 0.16 8.60
CA THR A 93 13.97 0.55 9.77
C THR A 93 13.20 0.18 11.03
N LEU A 94 13.76 -0.75 11.83
CA LEU A 94 13.15 -1.12 13.11
C LEU A 94 13.56 -0.10 14.18
N ARG A 95 12.57 0.55 14.81
CA ARG A 95 12.77 1.49 15.91
C ARG A 95 11.67 1.30 16.95
N ASN A 96 12.07 1.06 18.20
CA ASN A 96 11.13 0.88 19.32
C ASN A 96 10.02 -0.16 19.04
N GLY A 97 10.36 -1.26 18.37
CA GLY A 97 9.41 -2.31 18.02
C GLY A 97 8.51 -2.01 16.82
N SER A 98 8.66 -0.85 16.18
CA SER A 98 7.90 -0.47 14.99
C SER A 98 8.76 -0.45 13.73
N TYR A 99 8.14 -0.81 12.61
CA TYR A 99 8.79 -0.76 11.29
C TYR A 99 8.51 0.58 10.61
N LEU A 100 9.58 1.36 10.38
CA LEU A 100 9.55 2.62 9.66
C LEU A 100 10.00 2.40 8.21
N LYS A 101 9.45 3.19 7.31
CA LYS A 101 9.75 3.12 5.89
C LYS A 101 10.56 4.37 5.49
N ASN A 102 11.88 4.21 5.39
CA ASN A 102 12.75 5.32 4.97
C ASN A 102 12.63 5.54 3.46
N LEU A 103 12.12 6.70 3.06
CA LEU A 103 11.88 7.02 1.65
C LEU A 103 13.16 7.29 0.86
N GLU A 104 14.26 7.65 1.52
CA GLU A 104 15.55 7.88 0.85
C GLU A 104 16.10 6.64 0.13
N ILE A 105 15.67 5.44 0.55
CA ILE A 105 16.06 4.20 -0.17
C ILE A 105 15.28 4.00 -1.48
N VAL A 106 14.20 4.75 -1.67
CA VAL A 106 13.38 4.73 -2.89
C VAL A 106 13.79 5.86 -3.82
N GLU A 107 13.92 7.08 -3.26
CA GLU A 107 14.27 8.31 -3.97
C GLU A 107 15.02 9.24 -3.02
N GLU A 108 16.25 9.56 -3.34
CA GLU A 108 17.08 10.46 -2.53
C GLU A 108 16.54 11.89 -2.49
N ASP A 109 15.97 12.34 -3.60
CA ASP A 109 15.30 13.64 -3.68
C ASP A 109 13.89 13.55 -3.09
N LEU A 110 13.76 13.87 -1.82
CA LEU A 110 12.50 13.84 -1.10
C LEU A 110 11.44 14.82 -1.64
N SER A 111 11.78 15.76 -2.50
CA SER A 111 10.79 16.59 -3.18
C SER A 111 9.93 15.82 -4.19
N ARG A 112 10.37 14.62 -4.56
CA ARG A 112 9.81 13.81 -5.65
C ARG A 112 9.18 12.49 -5.23
N VAL A 113 9.04 12.24 -3.94
CA VAL A 113 8.52 10.98 -3.41
C VAL A 113 7.42 11.22 -2.39
N CYS A 114 6.42 10.36 -2.37
CA CYS A 114 5.42 10.32 -1.31
C CYS A 114 5.08 8.88 -0.94
N LEU A 115 4.65 8.69 0.30
CA LEU A 115 4.21 7.40 0.83
C LEU A 115 2.74 7.47 1.21
N ILE A 116 1.93 6.61 0.62
CA ILE A 116 0.54 6.40 1.02
C ILE A 116 0.51 5.23 1.99
N ASP A 117 0.11 5.47 3.22
CA ASP A 117 0.08 4.45 4.26
C ASP A 117 -1.03 4.77 5.28
N ASN A 118 -1.65 3.75 5.85
CA ASN A 118 -2.66 3.90 6.89
C ASN A 118 -2.07 4.03 8.29
N SER A 119 -0.78 3.80 8.45
CA SER A 119 -0.06 3.92 9.71
C SER A 119 0.88 5.12 9.69
N PRO A 120 0.65 6.17 10.50
CA PRO A 120 1.54 7.33 10.59
C PRO A 120 2.98 6.97 10.99
N ILE A 121 3.16 5.87 11.73
CA ILE A 121 4.48 5.38 12.13
C ILE A 121 5.33 5.04 10.90
N SER A 122 4.73 4.55 9.83
CA SER A 122 5.43 4.17 8.61
C SER A 122 6.27 5.32 8.03
N TYR A 123 5.79 6.56 8.10
CA TYR A 123 6.46 7.74 7.53
C TYR A 123 7.02 8.72 8.57
N LEU A 124 7.27 8.27 9.81
CA LEU A 124 7.85 9.13 10.86
C LEU A 124 9.19 9.77 10.50
N LEU A 125 10.00 9.11 9.65
CA LEU A 125 11.29 9.66 9.21
C LEU A 125 11.11 10.83 8.23
N GLN A 126 10.03 10.83 7.46
CA GLN A 126 9.71 11.86 6.46
C GLN A 126 8.21 12.18 6.50
N GLU A 127 7.74 12.72 7.61
CA GLU A 127 6.30 13.01 7.82
C GLU A 127 5.72 13.91 6.73
N ALA A 128 6.47 14.87 6.24
CA ALA A 128 6.03 15.77 5.19
C ALA A 128 5.75 15.08 3.84
N ASN A 129 6.22 13.86 3.66
CA ASN A 129 6.03 13.04 2.45
C ASN A 129 4.89 12.02 2.61
N GLY A 130 4.31 11.92 3.81
CA GLY A 130 3.25 10.95 4.11
C GLY A 130 1.88 11.42 3.65
N ILE A 131 1.13 10.51 3.07
CA ILE A 131 -0.29 10.68 2.72
C ILE A 131 -1.08 9.66 3.50
N PRO A 132 -1.85 10.08 4.52
CA PRO A 132 -2.67 9.15 5.28
C PRO A 132 -3.82 8.62 4.44
N VAL A 133 -4.13 7.35 4.63
CA VAL A 133 -5.31 6.70 4.08
C VAL A 133 -5.99 5.90 5.19
N GLU A 134 -7.30 5.92 5.23
CA GLU A 134 -8.06 5.12 6.19
C GLU A 134 -7.77 3.62 5.99
N GLY A 135 -7.58 2.92 7.11
CA GLY A 135 -7.51 1.46 7.09
C GLY A 135 -8.82 0.88 6.55
N TRP A 136 -8.70 -0.19 5.77
CA TRP A 136 -9.87 -0.86 5.20
C TRP A 136 -9.87 -2.33 5.60
N THR A 137 -11.03 -2.87 5.86
CA THR A 137 -11.21 -4.29 6.16
C THR A 137 -12.10 -5.01 5.14
N HIS A 138 -13.38 -4.73 5.09
CA HIS A 138 -14.35 -5.47 4.30
C HIS A 138 -15.43 -4.60 3.66
N ASP A 139 -15.38 -3.28 3.84
CA ASP A 139 -16.41 -2.40 3.29
C ASP A 139 -16.38 -2.42 1.76
N PRO A 140 -17.41 -2.99 1.10
CA PRO A 140 -17.45 -3.05 -0.36
C PRO A 140 -17.75 -1.70 -1.02
N ASN A 141 -18.13 -0.69 -0.25
CA ASN A 141 -18.46 0.66 -0.71
C ASN A 141 -17.31 1.65 -0.45
N ASP A 142 -16.15 1.17 -0.02
CA ASP A 142 -14.97 2.04 0.22
C ASP A 142 -14.52 2.73 -1.07
N GLU A 143 -14.33 4.04 -1.00
CA GLU A 143 -13.88 4.88 -2.10
C GLU A 143 -12.58 5.64 -1.80
N ALA A 144 -11.89 5.29 -0.70
CA ALA A 144 -10.72 6.02 -0.24
C ALA A 144 -9.59 6.08 -1.29
N LEU A 145 -9.41 5.02 -2.07
CA LEU A 145 -8.42 5.04 -3.16
C LEU A 145 -8.82 5.98 -4.30
N LEU A 146 -10.10 6.08 -4.62
CA LEU A 146 -10.59 7.07 -5.59
C LEU A 146 -10.36 8.50 -5.09
N ASP A 147 -10.59 8.76 -3.82
CA ASP A 147 -10.44 10.07 -3.20
C ASP A 147 -8.99 10.56 -3.19
N LEU A 148 -8.02 9.66 -3.28
CA LEU A 148 -6.60 9.99 -3.38
C LEU A 148 -6.18 10.45 -4.80
N LEU A 149 -6.90 10.06 -5.83
CA LEU A 149 -6.50 10.32 -7.21
C LEU A 149 -6.37 11.81 -7.56
N PRO A 150 -7.28 12.72 -7.15
CA PRO A 150 -7.12 14.14 -7.45
C PRO A 150 -5.84 14.74 -6.85
N VAL A 151 -5.48 14.32 -5.64
CA VAL A 151 -4.24 14.77 -4.98
C VAL A 151 -3.03 14.29 -5.74
N LEU A 152 -3.00 12.99 -6.05
CA LEU A 152 -1.88 12.38 -6.75
C LEU A 152 -1.71 12.94 -8.16
N ASP A 153 -2.82 13.27 -8.83
CA ASP A 153 -2.76 13.94 -10.13
C ASP A 153 -2.15 15.35 -10.02
N GLY A 154 -2.54 16.11 -9.00
CA GLY A 154 -1.98 17.44 -8.74
C GLY A 154 -0.50 17.41 -8.36
N LEU A 155 -0.07 16.46 -7.55
CA LEU A 155 1.31 16.33 -7.11
C LEU A 155 2.31 16.12 -8.24
N ARG A 156 1.91 15.60 -9.38
CA ARG A 156 2.78 15.41 -10.55
C ARG A 156 3.44 16.69 -11.03
N TYR A 157 2.78 17.81 -10.82
CA TYR A 157 3.20 19.13 -11.28
C TYR A 157 3.88 19.97 -10.20
N ALA A 158 3.97 19.44 -8.99
CA ALA A 158 4.62 20.13 -7.89
C ALA A 158 6.14 20.10 -8.04
N SER A 159 6.80 21.22 -7.76
CA SER A 159 8.26 21.26 -7.64
C SER A 159 8.78 20.54 -6.40
N ASP A 160 7.95 20.50 -5.36
CA ASP A 160 8.19 19.78 -4.11
C ASP A 160 6.86 19.30 -3.53
N VAL A 161 6.68 18.00 -3.47
CA VAL A 161 5.43 17.39 -2.98
C VAL A 161 5.11 17.78 -1.53
N ARG A 162 6.14 18.04 -0.72
CA ARG A 162 5.99 18.41 0.70
C ARG A 162 5.26 19.74 0.88
N HIS A 163 5.46 20.67 -0.04
CA HIS A 163 4.77 21.96 0.00
C HIS A 163 3.26 21.80 -0.23
N ILE A 164 2.88 20.92 -1.16
CA ILE A 164 1.45 20.66 -1.46
C ILE A 164 0.81 19.85 -0.33
N LEU A 165 1.49 18.81 0.16
CA LEU A 165 0.98 17.98 1.25
C LEU A 165 0.83 18.76 2.55
N GLY A 166 1.74 19.70 2.85
CA GLY A 166 1.67 20.58 4.01
C GLY A 166 0.45 21.51 4.03
N LEU A 167 -0.09 21.88 2.87
CA LEU A 167 -1.27 22.74 2.76
C LEU A 167 -2.57 22.04 3.19
N ARG A 168 -2.57 20.72 3.31
CA ARG A 168 -3.78 19.93 3.62
C ARG A 168 -4.04 19.79 5.11
N GLY A 169 -3.11 20.17 5.97
CA GLY A 169 -3.29 20.10 7.42
C GLY A 169 -3.47 18.66 7.93
N PHE A 170 -2.72 17.71 7.37
CA PHE A 170 -2.67 16.34 7.86
C PHE A 170 -1.96 16.24 9.20
#